data_3487cfd45ebba75bf9640b7ff838c1e6
#
_entry.id   3487cfd45ebba75bf9640b7ff838c1e6
#
_cell.length_a   1.000
_cell.length_b   1.000
_cell.length_c   1.000
_cell.angle_alpha   90.00
_cell.angle_beta   90.00
_cell.angle_gamma   90.00
#
_symmetry.space_group_name_H-M   'P 1'
#
loop_
_entity.id
_entity.type
_entity.pdbx_description
1 polymer ?
#
loop_
_entity_poly.entity_id
_entity_poly.type
_entity_poly.pdbx_seq_one_letter_code
_entity_poly.pdbx_strand_id
1 'polypeptide(L)'
;MIEQLRQRLRALEKPAEIADGLGGLPLGVAAIDAALGGGLARGALHEIAAVSEAHLAAATGFALALAAREHARLVWIAEDMALAESGAPYGPGLDAFGLAPERLLTVSVARSHDLLWTMEEALHCRAVRIVIGEVRDSAVSTVALRRLSLAAAKSGVLALLLRASPTDETSTAATRWIVGAASSVIPGRERSERTRNPEINAEVASGFRVRAFSASRNDEEIRPRFAAQLVRNRCGPTGSWILEWSDSDERFILAPAQSVAAPALDRPHRQIARQVA
;
A
#
# COMPACT_ATOMS: atom_id res chain seq x y z
N MET A 1 5.95 -0.79 -38.88
CA MET A 1 4.68 -1.52 -38.80
C MET A 1 4.38 -2.03 -37.39
N ILE A 2 5.26 -2.80 -36.74
CA ILE A 2 5.06 -3.33 -35.37
C ILE A 2 4.94 -2.20 -34.34
N GLU A 3 5.76 -1.15 -34.43
CA GLU A 3 5.73 -0.01 -33.50
C GLU A 3 4.44 0.81 -33.62
N GLN A 4 3.94 0.99 -34.83
CA GLN A 4 2.63 1.63 -35.06
C GLN A 4 1.48 0.78 -34.52
N LEU A 5 1.59 -0.56 -34.61
CA LEU A 5 0.60 -1.48 -34.01
C LEU A 5 0.65 -1.40 -32.47
N ARG A 6 1.85 -1.38 -31.88
CA ARG A 6 2.04 -1.18 -30.43
C ARG A 6 1.49 0.15 -29.97
N GLN A 7 1.71 1.21 -30.73
CA GLN A 7 1.20 2.54 -30.43
C GLN A 7 -0.34 2.61 -30.53
N ARG A 8 -0.93 1.93 -31.52
CA ARG A 8 -2.39 1.77 -31.63
C ARG A 8 -2.96 0.89 -30.52
N LEU A 9 -2.31 -0.21 -30.16
CA LEU A 9 -2.70 -1.04 -29.02
C LEU A 9 -2.63 -0.27 -27.71
N ARG A 10 -1.56 0.50 -27.47
CA ARG A 10 -1.46 1.39 -26.30
C ARG A 10 -2.55 2.48 -26.28
N ALA A 11 -2.96 2.98 -27.45
CA ALA A 11 -4.03 3.95 -27.56
C ALA A 11 -5.42 3.32 -27.30
N LEU A 12 -5.59 2.03 -27.66
CA LEU A 12 -6.81 1.26 -27.37
C LEU A 12 -6.81 0.71 -25.94
N GLU A 13 -5.64 0.49 -25.36
CA GLU A 13 -5.45 0.10 -23.96
C GLU A 13 -5.48 1.29 -22.98
N LYS A 14 -5.56 2.53 -23.49
CA LYS A 14 -5.91 3.64 -22.60
C LYS A 14 -7.20 3.25 -21.88
N PRO A 15 -7.22 3.35 -20.53
CA PRO A 15 -8.47 3.24 -19.80
C PRO A 15 -9.46 4.13 -20.54
N ALA A 16 -10.65 3.61 -20.84
CA ALA A 16 -11.72 4.39 -21.46
C ALA A 16 -11.67 5.78 -20.86
N GLU A 17 -11.52 6.80 -21.71
CA GLU A 17 -11.25 8.17 -21.37
C GLU A 17 -11.84 8.46 -20.03
N ILE A 18 -10.97 8.73 -19.03
CA ILE A 18 -11.38 9.04 -17.66
C ILE A 18 -12.52 10.01 -17.84
N ALA A 19 -13.71 9.62 -17.39
CA ALA A 19 -14.95 10.37 -17.66
C ALA A 19 -14.63 11.85 -17.50
N ASP A 20 -14.67 12.59 -18.59
CA ASP A 20 -14.19 13.96 -18.72
C ASP A 20 -14.54 14.75 -17.46
N GLY A 21 -13.54 15.10 -16.64
CA GLY A 21 -13.69 15.92 -15.43
C GLY A 21 -13.28 15.30 -14.09
N LEU A 22 -13.07 13.98 -13.97
CA LEU A 22 -12.74 13.38 -12.65
C LEU A 22 -11.25 13.47 -12.27
N GLY A 23 -10.34 13.76 -13.18
CA GLY A 23 -8.89 13.87 -12.93
C GLY A 23 -8.28 12.67 -12.17
N GLY A 24 -6.98 12.59 -12.09
CA GLY A 24 -6.29 11.65 -11.19
C GLY A 24 -6.33 12.09 -9.73
N LEU A 25 -6.13 11.16 -8.79
CA LEU A 25 -5.82 11.47 -7.40
C LEU A 25 -4.29 11.64 -7.28
N PRO A 26 -3.77 12.88 -7.14
CA PRO A 26 -2.33 13.09 -7.06
C PRO A 26 -1.80 12.51 -5.75
N LEU A 27 -0.60 11.92 -5.75
CA LEU A 27 0.07 11.48 -4.53
C LEU A 27 0.76 12.65 -3.80
N GLY A 28 1.04 13.75 -4.53
CA GLY A 28 1.77 14.91 -4.03
C GLY A 28 3.27 14.84 -4.31
N VAL A 29 3.73 13.83 -5.05
CA VAL A 29 5.11 13.65 -5.49
C VAL A 29 5.16 13.81 -6.99
N ALA A 30 5.73 14.92 -7.49
CA ALA A 30 5.69 15.30 -8.90
C ALA A 30 6.18 14.19 -9.85
N ALA A 31 7.22 13.44 -9.47
CA ALA A 31 7.76 12.36 -10.28
C ALA A 31 6.79 11.18 -10.42
N ILE A 32 6.06 10.86 -9.34
CA ILE A 32 5.05 9.80 -9.33
C ILE A 32 3.81 10.26 -10.08
N ASP A 33 3.35 11.46 -9.78
CA ASP A 33 2.16 12.04 -10.42
C ASP A 33 2.35 12.16 -11.93
N ALA A 34 3.56 12.55 -12.38
CA ALA A 34 3.89 12.57 -13.81
C ALA A 34 3.89 11.14 -14.41
N ALA A 35 4.46 10.14 -13.71
CA ALA A 35 4.45 8.75 -14.16
C ALA A 35 3.03 8.19 -14.28
N LEU A 36 2.11 8.63 -13.41
CA LEU A 36 0.71 8.22 -13.39
C LEU A 36 -0.19 9.06 -14.35
N GLY A 37 0.37 10.05 -15.02
CA GLY A 37 -0.41 10.95 -15.89
C GLY A 37 -1.28 11.93 -15.12
N GLY A 38 -0.85 12.35 -13.92
CA GLY A 38 -1.54 13.30 -13.05
C GLY A 38 -2.06 12.72 -11.73
N GLY A 39 -1.75 11.46 -11.44
CA GLY A 39 -2.15 10.75 -10.22
C GLY A 39 -2.85 9.42 -10.48
N LEU A 40 -3.31 8.75 -9.42
CA LEU A 40 -4.09 7.52 -9.56
C LEU A 40 -5.41 7.80 -10.27
N ALA A 41 -5.69 7.07 -11.34
CA ALA A 41 -6.90 7.24 -12.12
C ALA A 41 -8.15 6.94 -11.28
N ARG A 42 -9.03 7.93 -11.10
CA ARG A 42 -10.37 7.67 -10.58
C ARG A 42 -11.16 6.83 -11.59
N GLY A 43 -12.11 6.05 -11.12
CA GLY A 43 -12.80 5.13 -12.00
C GLY A 43 -11.93 3.97 -12.51
N ALA A 44 -10.93 3.59 -11.73
CA ALA A 44 -10.05 2.48 -12.07
C ALA A 44 -9.78 1.58 -10.85
N LEU A 45 -9.41 0.34 -11.14
CA LEU A 45 -8.90 -0.61 -10.14
C LEU A 45 -7.39 -0.43 -10.02
N HIS A 46 -6.90 -0.34 -8.80
CA HIS A 46 -5.48 -0.33 -8.45
C HIS A 46 -5.20 -1.45 -7.44
N GLU A 47 -4.13 -2.18 -7.64
CA GLU A 47 -3.68 -3.22 -6.71
C GLU A 47 -2.52 -2.71 -5.87
N ILE A 48 -2.60 -2.99 -4.56
CA ILE A 48 -1.56 -2.70 -3.59
C ILE A 48 -1.25 -4.01 -2.88
N ALA A 49 -0.06 -4.54 -3.07
CA ALA A 49 0.38 -5.76 -2.40
C ALA A 49 1.45 -5.42 -1.36
N ALA A 50 1.38 -6.04 -0.20
CA ALA A 50 2.51 -6.02 0.73
C ALA A 50 3.68 -6.81 0.12
N VAL A 51 4.92 -6.39 0.35
CA VAL A 51 6.11 -7.13 -0.12
C VAL A 51 6.18 -8.54 0.51
N SER A 52 5.62 -8.70 1.69
CA SER A 52 5.34 -9.96 2.38
C SER A 52 4.29 -9.70 3.45
N GLU A 53 3.73 -10.74 4.03
CA GLU A 53 2.71 -10.64 5.08
C GLU A 53 3.16 -9.80 6.28
N ALA A 54 4.43 -9.88 6.67
CA ALA A 54 5.02 -9.04 7.73
C ALA A 54 4.95 -7.52 7.43
N HIS A 55 4.77 -7.14 6.17
CA HIS A 55 4.65 -5.76 5.71
C HIS A 55 3.22 -5.33 5.40
N LEU A 56 2.22 -6.16 5.70
CA LEU A 56 0.82 -5.84 5.41
C LEU A 56 0.38 -4.52 6.06
N ALA A 57 0.81 -4.26 7.29
CA ALA A 57 0.51 -3.00 7.98
C ALA A 57 1.03 -1.76 7.21
N ALA A 58 2.17 -1.88 6.52
CA ALA A 58 2.69 -0.80 5.67
C ALA A 58 1.84 -0.62 4.40
N ALA A 59 1.44 -1.72 3.75
CA ALA A 59 0.56 -1.66 2.59
C ALA A 59 -0.83 -1.09 2.95
N THR A 60 -1.37 -1.47 4.12
CA THR A 60 -2.60 -0.90 4.70
C THR A 60 -2.45 0.59 4.94
N GLY A 61 -1.36 1.03 5.60
CA GLY A 61 -1.09 2.45 5.83
C GLY A 61 -0.95 3.25 4.53
N PHE A 62 -0.31 2.68 3.51
CA PHE A 62 -0.22 3.30 2.19
C PHE A 62 -1.60 3.47 1.53
N ALA A 63 -2.47 2.45 1.62
CA ALA A 63 -3.85 2.52 1.12
C ALA A 63 -4.68 3.58 1.87
N LEU A 64 -4.53 3.67 3.20
CA LEU A 64 -5.18 4.69 4.03
C LEU A 64 -4.69 6.10 3.70
N ALA A 65 -3.39 6.29 3.50
CA ALA A 65 -2.81 7.56 3.09
C ALA A 65 -3.36 8.02 1.72
N LEU A 66 -3.54 7.10 0.76
CA LEU A 66 -4.23 7.41 -0.50
C LEU A 66 -5.69 7.79 -0.27
N ALA A 67 -6.38 7.07 0.62
CA ALA A 67 -7.79 7.32 0.91
C ALA A 67 -8.01 8.65 1.64
N ALA A 68 -7.11 9.06 2.50
CA ALA A 68 -7.19 10.34 3.22
C ALA A 68 -7.31 11.51 2.25
N ARG A 69 -6.58 11.47 1.13
CA ARG A 69 -6.55 12.55 0.12
C ARG A 69 -7.87 12.79 -0.62
N GLU A 70 -8.80 11.85 -0.60
CA GLU A 70 -10.10 12.04 -1.27
C GLU A 70 -11.09 12.88 -0.46
N HIS A 71 -10.87 13.10 0.84
CA HIS A 71 -11.78 13.83 1.76
C HIS A 71 -13.25 13.40 1.67
N ALA A 72 -13.50 12.17 1.23
CA ALA A 72 -14.83 11.62 0.98
C ALA A 72 -15.08 10.35 1.80
N ARG A 73 -16.29 9.82 1.75
CA ARG A 73 -16.63 8.55 2.37
C ARG A 73 -15.96 7.40 1.65
N LEU A 74 -15.44 6.45 2.41
CA LEU A 74 -14.83 5.23 1.92
C LEU A 74 -15.47 3.99 2.54
N VAL A 75 -15.41 2.89 1.80
CA VAL A 75 -15.82 1.57 2.29
C VAL A 75 -14.57 0.70 2.34
N TRP A 76 -14.34 0.08 3.50
CA TRP A 76 -13.33 -0.95 3.71
C TRP A 76 -14.02 -2.29 3.87
N ILE A 77 -13.69 -3.24 3.00
CA ILE A 77 -14.27 -4.58 3.00
C ILE A 77 -13.16 -5.57 3.31
N ALA A 78 -13.36 -6.39 4.34
CA ALA A 78 -12.40 -7.39 4.73
C ALA A 78 -13.11 -8.69 5.15
N GLU A 79 -12.38 -9.79 5.11
CA GLU A 79 -12.90 -11.07 5.61
C GLU A 79 -12.93 -11.08 7.14
N ASP A 80 -13.91 -11.79 7.72
CA ASP A 80 -14.06 -11.98 9.18
C ASP A 80 -12.75 -12.46 9.81
N MET A 81 -12.10 -13.44 9.18
CA MET A 81 -10.82 -13.98 9.65
C MET A 81 -9.70 -12.95 9.60
N ALA A 82 -9.64 -12.14 8.55
CA ALA A 82 -8.64 -11.07 8.42
C ALA A 82 -8.81 -10.03 9.54
N LEU A 83 -10.06 -9.67 9.86
CA LEU A 83 -10.37 -8.76 10.97
C LEU A 83 -10.10 -9.40 12.34
N ALA A 84 -10.31 -10.71 12.48
CA ALA A 84 -9.98 -11.43 13.73
C ALA A 84 -8.47 -11.51 13.97
N GLU A 85 -7.66 -11.69 12.91
CA GLU A 85 -6.20 -11.80 13.00
C GLU A 85 -5.52 -10.45 13.13
N SER A 86 -5.92 -9.46 12.36
CA SER A 86 -5.25 -8.16 12.25
C SER A 86 -5.95 -7.02 12.98
N GLY A 87 -7.20 -7.25 13.41
CA GLY A 87 -8.07 -6.22 13.97
C GLY A 87 -8.74 -5.36 12.89
N ALA A 88 -9.81 -4.67 13.29
CA ALA A 88 -10.45 -3.65 12.46
C ALA A 88 -9.62 -2.36 12.43
N PRO A 89 -9.79 -1.50 11.40
CA PRO A 89 -9.16 -0.20 11.37
C PRO A 89 -9.42 0.58 12.67
N TYR A 90 -8.34 1.02 13.32
CA TYR A 90 -8.37 1.66 14.64
C TYR A 90 -8.45 3.18 14.50
N GLY A 91 -9.46 3.80 15.13
CA GLY A 91 -9.73 5.24 15.00
C GLY A 91 -8.51 6.16 15.12
N PRO A 92 -7.73 6.11 16.22
CA PRO A 92 -6.51 6.92 16.35
C PRO A 92 -5.46 6.65 15.28
N GLY A 93 -5.42 5.43 14.72
CA GLY A 93 -4.55 5.11 13.59
C GLY A 93 -5.05 5.71 12.27
N LEU A 94 -6.37 5.86 12.11
CA LEU A 94 -6.96 6.58 10.98
C LEU A 94 -6.68 8.07 11.05
N ASP A 95 -6.84 8.66 12.25
CA ASP A 95 -6.57 10.08 12.51
C ASP A 95 -5.11 10.44 12.19
N ALA A 96 -4.16 9.54 12.48
CA ALA A 96 -2.75 9.72 12.13
C ALA A 96 -2.49 9.78 10.61
N PHE A 97 -3.45 9.35 9.78
CA PHE A 97 -3.42 9.53 8.33
C PHE A 97 -4.29 10.70 7.85
N GLY A 98 -4.93 11.45 8.75
CA GLY A 98 -5.88 12.51 8.38
C GLY A 98 -7.24 11.97 7.94
N LEU A 99 -7.54 10.71 8.25
CA LEU A 99 -8.78 10.06 7.90
C LEU A 99 -9.74 10.02 9.09
N ALA A 100 -10.70 10.93 9.14
CA ALA A 100 -11.71 10.93 10.18
C ALA A 100 -12.48 9.59 10.20
N PRO A 101 -12.58 8.91 11.36
CA PRO A 101 -13.21 7.59 11.47
C PRO A 101 -14.65 7.54 10.95
N GLU A 102 -15.39 8.65 11.04
CA GLU A 102 -16.79 8.77 10.58
C GLU A 102 -16.92 8.69 9.05
N ARG A 103 -15.81 8.83 8.33
CA ARG A 103 -15.76 8.68 6.87
C ARG A 103 -15.63 7.23 6.43
N LEU A 104 -15.25 6.34 7.36
CA LEU A 104 -14.98 4.93 7.09
C LEU A 104 -16.22 4.08 7.44
N LEU A 105 -16.70 3.32 6.45
CA LEU A 105 -17.63 2.20 6.66
C LEU A 105 -16.84 0.90 6.50
N THR A 106 -16.73 0.13 7.57
CA THR A 106 -16.15 -1.22 7.52
C THR A 106 -17.24 -2.25 7.30
N VAL A 107 -17.03 -3.12 6.32
CA VAL A 107 -17.90 -4.25 6.00
C VAL A 107 -17.13 -5.54 6.18
N SER A 108 -17.64 -6.42 7.04
CA SER A 108 -17.08 -7.74 7.30
C SER A 108 -17.84 -8.78 6.48
N VAL A 109 -17.12 -9.71 5.85
CA VAL A 109 -17.68 -10.79 5.04
C VAL A 109 -17.03 -12.13 5.37
N ALA A 110 -17.76 -13.21 5.15
CA ALA A 110 -17.30 -14.54 5.56
C ALA A 110 -16.24 -15.13 4.59
N ARG A 111 -16.21 -14.72 3.31
CA ARG A 111 -15.38 -15.35 2.27
C ARG A 111 -14.91 -14.35 1.24
N SER A 112 -13.75 -14.63 0.61
CA SER A 112 -13.14 -13.83 -0.46
C SER A 112 -14.08 -13.59 -1.64
N HIS A 113 -14.92 -14.56 -2.01
CA HIS A 113 -15.92 -14.38 -3.07
C HIS A 113 -16.95 -13.31 -2.71
N ASP A 114 -17.42 -13.30 -1.45
CA ASP A 114 -18.40 -12.33 -0.97
C ASP A 114 -17.77 -10.93 -0.88
N LEU A 115 -16.45 -10.87 -0.57
CA LEU A 115 -15.67 -9.63 -0.58
C LEU A 115 -15.67 -8.97 -1.96
N LEU A 116 -15.34 -9.72 -3.00
CA LEU A 116 -15.26 -9.20 -4.37
C LEU A 116 -16.63 -8.77 -4.88
N TRP A 117 -17.68 -9.51 -4.54
CA TRP A 117 -19.06 -9.13 -4.84
C TRP A 117 -19.46 -7.85 -4.10
N THR A 118 -19.16 -7.75 -2.79
CA THR A 118 -19.44 -6.56 -1.99
C THR A 118 -18.68 -5.34 -2.49
N MET A 119 -17.41 -5.50 -2.94
CA MET A 119 -16.67 -4.43 -3.61
C MET A 119 -17.40 -3.93 -4.85
N GLU A 120 -17.88 -4.84 -5.70
CA GLU A 120 -18.60 -4.48 -6.93
C GLU A 120 -19.87 -3.70 -6.61
N GLU A 121 -20.65 -4.13 -5.61
CA GLU A 121 -21.85 -3.42 -5.15
C GLU A 121 -21.52 -2.04 -4.56
N ALA A 122 -20.46 -1.95 -3.74
CA ALA A 122 -20.01 -0.68 -3.17
C ALA A 122 -19.57 0.31 -4.24
N LEU A 123 -18.95 -0.17 -5.33
CA LEU A 123 -18.55 0.66 -6.47
C LEU A 123 -19.75 1.29 -7.20
N HIS A 124 -20.95 0.75 -7.09
CA HIS A 124 -22.16 1.34 -7.66
C HIS A 124 -22.76 2.45 -6.77
N CYS A 125 -22.29 2.63 -5.54
CA CYS A 125 -22.80 3.61 -4.59
C CYS A 125 -22.25 5.02 -4.88
N ARG A 126 -23.10 5.95 -5.26
CA ARG A 126 -22.71 7.34 -5.57
C ARG A 126 -22.22 8.15 -4.36
N ALA A 127 -22.51 7.69 -3.14
CA ALA A 127 -22.09 8.37 -1.90
C ALA A 127 -20.65 8.01 -1.49
N VAL A 128 -20.03 7.05 -2.17
CA VAL A 128 -18.68 6.53 -1.89
C VAL A 128 -17.74 6.99 -3.00
N ARG A 129 -16.51 7.38 -2.64
CA ARG A 129 -15.47 7.75 -3.60
C ARG A 129 -14.33 6.76 -3.66
N ILE A 130 -14.15 5.99 -2.59
CA ILE A 130 -13.12 4.96 -2.51
C ILE A 130 -13.72 3.69 -1.96
N VAL A 131 -13.37 2.57 -2.59
CA VAL A 131 -13.66 1.22 -2.09
C VAL A 131 -12.33 0.49 -1.95
N ILE A 132 -12.05 0.01 -0.74
CA ILE A 132 -10.88 -0.80 -0.42
C ILE A 132 -11.36 -2.21 -0.09
N GLY A 133 -10.84 -3.21 -0.80
CA GLY A 133 -11.05 -4.62 -0.47
C GLY A 133 -9.75 -5.26 -0.02
N GLU A 134 -9.73 -5.84 1.18
CA GLU A 134 -8.56 -6.53 1.74
C GLU A 134 -8.70 -8.03 1.54
N VAL A 135 -7.94 -8.58 0.58
CA VAL A 135 -7.92 -10.00 0.25
C VAL A 135 -6.69 -10.67 0.84
N ARG A 136 -6.90 -11.70 1.63
CA ARG A 136 -5.81 -12.53 2.20
C ARG A 136 -5.41 -13.65 1.26
N ASP A 137 -6.36 -14.22 0.54
CA ASP A 137 -6.08 -15.23 -0.48
C ASP A 137 -5.42 -14.58 -1.71
N SER A 138 -4.41 -15.24 -2.24
CA SER A 138 -3.71 -14.79 -3.45
C SER A 138 -4.52 -15.00 -4.73
N ALA A 139 -5.45 -15.93 -4.74
CA ALA A 139 -6.18 -16.36 -5.95
C ALA A 139 -7.43 -15.50 -6.20
N VAL A 140 -7.27 -14.35 -6.81
CA VAL A 140 -8.40 -13.55 -7.34
C VAL A 140 -8.52 -13.77 -8.83
N SER A 141 -9.66 -14.30 -9.28
CA SER A 141 -9.85 -14.61 -10.70
C SER A 141 -9.79 -13.35 -11.59
N THR A 142 -9.21 -13.48 -12.78
CA THR A 142 -9.14 -12.40 -13.77
C THR A 142 -10.53 -11.87 -14.15
N VAL A 143 -11.55 -12.73 -14.09
CA VAL A 143 -12.95 -12.35 -14.35
C VAL A 143 -13.44 -11.38 -13.27
N ALA A 144 -13.18 -11.68 -11.99
CA ALA A 144 -13.55 -10.78 -10.89
C ALA A 144 -12.82 -9.44 -11.00
N LEU A 145 -11.51 -9.44 -11.25
CA LEU A 145 -10.73 -8.20 -11.45
C LEU A 145 -11.29 -7.37 -12.63
N ARG A 146 -11.72 -8.03 -13.71
CA ARG A 146 -12.33 -7.34 -14.85
C ARG A 146 -13.68 -6.72 -14.48
N ARG A 147 -14.51 -7.41 -13.71
CA ARG A 147 -15.81 -6.88 -13.23
C ARG A 147 -15.58 -5.65 -12.35
N LEU A 148 -14.67 -5.72 -11.39
CA LEU A 148 -14.31 -4.57 -10.54
C LEU A 148 -13.78 -3.38 -11.36
N SER A 149 -12.91 -3.64 -12.35
CA SER A 149 -12.40 -2.58 -13.23
C SER A 149 -13.52 -1.91 -14.03
N LEU A 150 -14.49 -2.67 -14.52
CA LEU A 150 -15.64 -2.14 -15.26
C LEU A 150 -16.60 -1.36 -14.36
N ALA A 151 -16.87 -1.86 -13.15
CA ALA A 151 -17.70 -1.18 -12.16
C ALA A 151 -17.10 0.14 -11.75
N ALA A 152 -15.78 0.16 -11.45
CA ALA A 152 -15.04 1.38 -11.14
C ALA A 152 -15.10 2.39 -12.30
N ALA A 153 -14.85 1.95 -13.54
CA ALA A 153 -14.89 2.81 -14.71
C ALA A 153 -16.28 3.44 -14.94
N LYS A 154 -17.35 2.70 -14.67
CA LYS A 154 -18.73 3.17 -14.82
C LYS A 154 -19.11 4.17 -13.75
N SER A 155 -18.63 4.01 -12.51
CA SER A 155 -19.03 4.86 -11.37
C SER A 155 -18.10 6.05 -11.14
N GLY A 156 -16.86 6.00 -11.63
CA GLY A 156 -15.83 6.99 -11.31
C GLY A 156 -15.21 6.81 -9.92
N VAL A 157 -15.55 5.74 -9.20
CA VAL A 157 -15.05 5.44 -7.86
C VAL A 157 -13.64 4.85 -7.95
N LEU A 158 -12.74 5.24 -7.05
CA LEU A 158 -11.40 4.67 -6.92
C LEU A 158 -11.51 3.30 -6.23
N ALA A 159 -11.09 2.24 -6.91
CA ALA A 159 -11.07 0.89 -6.35
C ALA A 159 -9.64 0.49 -5.99
N LEU A 160 -9.40 0.16 -4.71
CA LEU A 160 -8.12 -0.34 -4.20
C LEU A 160 -8.29 -1.80 -3.77
N LEU A 161 -7.52 -2.71 -4.35
CA LEU A 161 -7.45 -4.10 -3.92
C LEU A 161 -6.15 -4.30 -3.15
N LEU A 162 -6.25 -4.47 -1.84
CA LEU A 162 -5.14 -4.72 -0.94
C LEU A 162 -4.90 -6.22 -0.83
N ARG A 163 -3.64 -6.65 -0.99
CA ARG A 163 -3.21 -8.05 -0.92
C ARG A 163 -2.12 -8.24 0.12
N ALA A 164 -2.13 -9.37 0.81
CA ALA A 164 -1.11 -9.72 1.80
C ALA A 164 0.27 -10.03 1.18
N SER A 165 0.32 -10.39 -0.11
CA SER A 165 1.55 -10.70 -0.84
C SER A 165 1.44 -10.36 -2.32
N PRO A 166 2.57 -10.18 -3.03
CA PRO A 166 2.57 -9.99 -4.47
C PRO A 166 2.09 -11.25 -5.21
N THR A 167 1.57 -11.06 -6.41
CA THR A 167 1.16 -12.14 -7.31
C THR A 167 1.67 -11.87 -8.71
N ASP A 168 2.05 -12.94 -9.42
CA ASP A 168 2.45 -12.90 -10.83
C ASP A 168 1.25 -13.03 -11.78
N GLU A 169 0.06 -13.23 -11.25
CA GLU A 169 -1.16 -13.35 -12.06
C GLU A 169 -1.41 -12.10 -12.90
N THR A 170 -1.98 -12.33 -14.07
CA THR A 170 -2.42 -11.25 -14.96
C THR A 170 -3.56 -10.47 -14.31
N SER A 171 -3.49 -9.14 -14.38
CA SER A 171 -4.49 -8.25 -13.79
C SER A 171 -5.00 -7.24 -14.79
N THR A 172 -6.25 -6.82 -14.60
CA THR A 172 -6.87 -5.72 -15.32
C THR A 172 -6.68 -4.36 -14.63
N ALA A 173 -6.01 -4.33 -13.48
CA ALA A 173 -5.76 -3.10 -12.73
C ALA A 173 -4.95 -2.07 -13.55
N ALA A 174 -5.25 -0.80 -13.36
CA ALA A 174 -4.54 0.31 -14.00
C ALA A 174 -3.11 0.43 -13.48
N THR A 175 -2.91 0.21 -12.18
CA THR A 175 -1.59 0.15 -11.55
C THR A 175 -1.49 -1.02 -10.60
N ARG A 176 -0.26 -1.52 -10.40
CA ARG A 176 0.06 -2.50 -9.35
C ARG A 176 1.26 -2.00 -8.57
N TRP A 177 1.11 -1.95 -7.27
CA TRP A 177 2.10 -1.51 -6.31
C TRP A 177 2.55 -2.66 -5.43
N ILE A 178 3.84 -2.70 -5.09
CA ILE A 178 4.37 -3.53 -4.01
C ILE A 178 4.89 -2.57 -2.94
N VAL A 179 4.38 -2.73 -1.71
CA VAL A 179 4.64 -1.79 -0.62
C VAL A 179 5.22 -2.53 0.58
N GLY A 180 6.29 -2.00 1.13
CA GLY A 180 6.90 -2.44 2.38
C GLY A 180 7.14 -1.28 3.33
N ALA A 181 7.41 -1.59 4.59
CA ALA A 181 7.90 -0.59 5.53
C ALA A 181 9.34 -0.20 5.16
N ALA A 182 9.61 1.11 5.11
CA ALA A 182 10.97 1.60 5.03
C ALA A 182 11.48 1.95 6.43
N SER A 183 12.67 1.44 6.80
CA SER A 183 13.26 1.73 8.10
C SER A 183 13.64 3.21 8.18
N SER A 184 13.22 3.89 9.27
CA SER A 184 13.85 5.13 9.68
C SER A 184 15.16 4.77 10.38
N VAL A 185 16.28 4.82 9.67
CA VAL A 185 17.58 4.76 10.34
C VAL A 185 17.81 6.14 10.96
N ILE A 186 17.68 6.24 12.29
CA ILE A 186 18.15 7.41 13.04
C ILE A 186 19.67 7.30 13.04
N PRO A 187 20.42 8.21 12.38
CA PRO A 187 21.87 8.20 12.47
C PRO A 187 22.26 8.59 13.91
N GLY A 188 22.88 7.68 14.64
CA GLY A 188 23.56 8.04 15.88
C GLY A 188 23.16 7.34 17.17
N ARG A 189 22.47 6.21 17.12
CA ARG A 189 22.35 5.36 18.32
C ARG A 189 23.09 4.06 18.10
N GLU A 190 24.38 4.04 18.47
CA GLU A 190 25.08 2.80 18.75
C GLU A 190 24.29 2.01 19.80
N ARG A 191 23.91 0.79 19.46
CA ARG A 191 23.34 -0.15 20.41
C ARG A 191 24.42 -0.45 21.45
N SER A 192 24.39 0.22 22.60
CA SER A 192 25.11 -0.27 23.75
C SER A 192 24.52 -1.62 24.15
N GLU A 193 25.23 -2.68 23.86
CA GLU A 193 25.00 -3.99 24.45
C GLU A 193 25.15 -3.85 25.96
N ARG A 194 24.04 -3.88 26.67
CA ARG A 194 23.87 -4.38 28.04
C ARG A 194 22.51 -3.96 28.59
N THR A 195 21.55 -4.85 28.48
CA THR A 195 20.58 -5.00 29.57
C THR A 195 20.04 -6.43 29.53
N ARG A 196 20.32 -7.13 30.62
CA ARG A 196 19.83 -8.47 30.94
C ARG A 196 18.30 -8.51 30.86
N ASN A 197 17.81 -9.56 30.24
CA ASN A 197 16.43 -9.99 30.15
C ASN A 197 15.85 -10.25 31.54
N PRO A 198 14.72 -9.64 31.94
CA PRO A 198 13.85 -10.22 32.95
C PRO A 198 12.79 -11.04 32.24
N GLU A 199 12.65 -12.28 32.63
CA GLU A 199 11.59 -13.20 32.25
C GLU A 199 10.24 -12.53 32.45
N ILE A 200 9.47 -12.42 31.37
CA ILE A 200 8.06 -12.04 31.44
C ILE A 200 7.24 -13.20 30.88
N ASN A 201 6.49 -13.82 31.78
CA ASN A 201 5.50 -14.83 31.49
C ASN A 201 4.57 -14.38 30.37
N ALA A 202 4.42 -15.26 29.38
CA ALA A 202 3.52 -15.10 28.26
C ALA A 202 2.07 -15.30 28.74
N GLU A 203 1.29 -14.23 28.82
CA GLU A 203 -0.14 -14.30 28.65
C GLU A 203 -0.49 -13.76 27.28
N VAL A 204 -0.99 -14.66 26.45
CA VAL A 204 -1.45 -14.40 25.08
C VAL A 204 -2.74 -13.57 25.16
N ALA A 205 -2.61 -12.27 24.95
CA ALA A 205 -3.72 -11.41 24.60
C ALA A 205 -3.60 -11.07 23.11
N SER A 206 -4.40 -11.77 22.28
CA SER A 206 -4.64 -11.45 20.89
C SER A 206 -5.26 -10.05 20.77
N GLY A 207 -4.48 -9.10 20.37
CA GLY A 207 -4.93 -7.75 20.05
C GLY A 207 -3.82 -7.06 19.28
N PHE A 208 -4.08 -6.78 18.01
CA PHE A 208 -3.21 -5.98 17.17
C PHE A 208 -3.08 -4.59 17.79
N ARG A 209 -2.10 -4.44 18.66
CA ARG A 209 -1.69 -3.12 19.13
C ARG A 209 -0.82 -2.50 18.03
N VAL A 210 -1.44 -1.67 17.19
CA VAL A 210 -0.69 -0.52 16.69
C VAL A 210 -0.17 0.16 17.96
N ARG A 211 1.12 0.01 18.25
CA ARG A 211 1.72 0.76 19.34
C ARG A 211 1.47 2.22 19.03
N ALA A 212 0.56 2.83 19.78
CA ALA A 212 0.55 4.26 19.93
C ALA A 212 1.95 4.60 20.46
N PHE A 213 2.78 5.18 19.62
CA PHE A 213 4.03 5.76 20.05
C PHE A 213 3.63 6.92 20.95
N SER A 214 3.72 6.72 22.28
CA SER A 214 3.67 7.83 23.22
C SER A 214 4.87 8.71 22.89
N ALA A 215 4.62 9.90 22.38
CA ALA A 215 5.59 10.90 22.06
C ALA A 215 6.46 11.18 23.29
N SER A 216 7.74 10.88 23.18
CA SER A 216 8.77 11.42 24.07
C SER A 216 9.00 12.85 23.60
N ARG A 217 9.01 13.82 24.52
CA ARG A 217 9.08 15.27 24.31
C ARG A 217 10.40 15.79 23.69
N ASN A 218 10.93 15.10 22.69
CA ASN A 218 11.98 15.60 21.78
C ASN A 218 11.60 15.11 20.38
N ASP A 219 10.60 15.79 19.79
CA ASP A 219 9.84 15.33 18.64
C ASP A 219 10.57 15.67 17.34
N GLU A 220 11.40 14.76 16.86
CA GLU A 220 11.38 14.44 15.43
C GLU A 220 10.15 13.56 15.23
N GLU A 221 9.11 14.12 14.69
CA GLU A 221 7.83 13.49 14.33
C GLU A 221 8.12 12.25 13.47
N ILE A 222 7.93 11.05 14.05
CA ILE A 222 8.19 9.78 13.32
C ILE A 222 7.08 9.61 12.31
N ARG A 223 7.33 10.03 11.07
CA ARG A 223 6.40 9.89 9.96
C ARG A 223 6.41 8.46 9.41
N PRO A 224 5.24 7.90 9.06
CA PRO A 224 5.19 6.60 8.39
C PRO A 224 5.98 6.62 7.07
N ARG A 225 6.87 5.63 6.90
CA ARG A 225 7.71 5.50 5.70
C ARG A 225 7.37 4.23 4.93
N PHE A 226 7.30 4.36 3.62
CA PHE A 226 6.92 3.31 2.70
C PHE A 226 7.99 3.12 1.63
N ALA A 227 8.46 1.88 1.45
CA ALA A 227 9.17 1.47 0.25
C ALA A 227 8.09 1.07 -0.78
N ALA A 228 7.77 1.95 -1.71
CA ALA A 228 6.71 1.77 -2.69
C ALA A 228 7.31 1.52 -4.08
N GLN A 229 6.98 0.38 -4.67
CA GLN A 229 7.38 0.01 -6.03
C GLN A 229 6.14 -0.10 -6.91
N LEU A 230 6.09 0.70 -7.96
CA LEU A 230 5.09 0.61 -9.02
C LEU A 230 5.59 -0.40 -10.07
N VAL A 231 5.10 -1.64 -9.99
CA VAL A 231 5.54 -2.74 -10.88
C VAL A 231 4.74 -2.82 -12.16
N ARG A 232 3.54 -2.22 -12.17
CA ARG A 232 2.70 -2.11 -13.36
C ARG A 232 2.05 -0.73 -13.41
N ASN A 233 2.09 -0.12 -14.57
CA ASN A 233 1.44 1.15 -14.86
C ASN A 233 0.96 1.16 -16.31
N ARG A 234 -0.33 1.34 -16.53
CA ARG A 234 -0.90 1.40 -17.88
C ARG A 234 -0.69 2.75 -18.54
N CYS A 235 -0.52 3.81 -17.73
CA CYS A 235 -0.45 5.19 -18.24
C CYS A 235 0.98 5.67 -18.48
N GLY A 236 2.00 4.97 -17.95
CA GLY A 236 3.38 5.47 -18.03
C GLY A 236 4.43 4.50 -17.50
N PRO A 237 5.60 5.01 -17.14
CA PRO A 237 6.70 4.19 -16.63
C PRO A 237 6.40 3.63 -15.24
N THR A 238 7.10 2.56 -14.89
CA THR A 238 7.20 2.00 -13.55
C THR A 238 8.33 2.66 -12.78
N GLY A 239 8.41 2.44 -11.45
CA GLY A 239 9.47 3.02 -10.63
C GLY A 239 9.41 2.57 -9.18
N SER A 240 10.40 3.01 -8.40
CA SER A 240 10.49 2.70 -6.97
C SER A 240 10.87 3.95 -6.19
N TRP A 241 10.23 4.16 -5.04
CA TRP A 241 10.43 5.34 -4.21
C TRP A 241 10.38 4.98 -2.74
N ILE A 242 11.08 5.74 -1.93
CA ILE A 242 10.87 5.77 -0.49
C ILE A 242 10.03 7.02 -0.20
N LEU A 243 8.85 6.79 0.37
CA LEU A 243 7.87 7.83 0.64
C LEU A 243 7.67 8.00 2.14
N GLU A 244 7.47 9.21 2.57
CA GLU A 244 6.97 9.54 3.90
C GLU A 244 5.56 10.11 3.77
N TRP A 245 4.71 9.82 4.74
CA TRP A 245 3.42 10.47 4.85
C TRP A 245 3.52 11.72 5.71
N SER A 246 3.09 12.86 5.19
CA SER A 246 2.90 14.09 5.94
C SER A 246 1.43 14.24 6.27
N ASP A 247 1.06 14.04 7.53
CA ASP A 247 -0.30 14.21 8.04
C ASP A 247 -0.75 15.68 7.97
N SER A 248 0.16 16.61 8.29
CA SER A 248 -0.12 18.05 8.23
C SER A 248 -0.46 18.55 6.82
N ASP A 249 0.14 17.97 5.80
CA ASP A 249 -0.06 18.34 4.40
C ASP A 249 -0.97 17.34 3.67
N GLU A 250 -1.34 16.25 4.32
CA GLU A 250 -2.12 15.12 3.77
C GLU A 250 -1.58 14.64 2.41
N ARG A 251 -0.25 14.50 2.30
CA ARG A 251 0.43 14.09 1.06
C ARG A 251 1.64 13.23 1.33
N PHE A 252 2.03 12.49 0.31
CA PHE A 252 3.34 11.84 0.31
C PHE A 252 4.42 12.86 -0.03
N ILE A 253 5.58 12.68 0.60
CA ILE A 253 6.83 13.36 0.27
C ILE A 253 7.90 12.31 -0.03
N LEU A 254 8.87 12.67 -0.87
CA LEU A 254 10.04 11.80 -1.05
C LEU A 254 10.87 11.84 0.22
N ALA A 255 11.15 10.68 0.78
CA ALA A 255 12.11 10.61 1.86
C ALA A 255 13.49 11.03 1.35
N PRO A 256 14.28 11.77 2.13
CA PRO A 256 15.64 12.13 1.74
C PRO A 256 16.42 10.84 1.44
N ALA A 257 17.17 10.84 0.33
CA ALA A 257 17.98 9.71 -0.08
C ALA A 257 19.02 9.43 1.03
N GLN A 258 18.76 8.40 1.83
CA GLN A 258 19.78 7.90 2.76
C GLN A 258 20.80 7.15 1.92
N SER A 259 22.07 7.55 2.04
CA SER A 259 23.20 6.79 1.49
C SER A 259 23.13 5.38 2.06
N VAL A 260 22.66 4.42 1.27
CA VAL A 260 22.75 3.00 1.61
C VAL A 260 24.23 2.69 1.59
N ALA A 261 24.85 2.53 2.76
CA ALA A 261 26.19 1.98 2.84
C ALA A 261 26.16 0.65 2.09
N ALA A 262 26.98 0.54 1.04
CA ALA A 262 27.10 -0.68 0.26
C ALA A 262 27.36 -1.84 1.23
N PRO A 263 26.74 -3.01 1.03
CA PRO A 263 27.01 -4.17 1.88
C PRO A 263 28.50 -4.44 1.82
N ALA A 264 29.14 -4.50 2.99
CA ALA A 264 30.55 -4.80 3.10
C ALA A 264 30.78 -6.16 2.42
N LEU A 265 31.51 -6.15 1.32
CA LEU A 265 31.96 -7.36 0.64
C LEU A 265 32.69 -8.23 1.66
N ASP A 266 32.13 -9.41 1.89
CA ASP A 266 32.66 -10.44 2.78
C ASP A 266 34.13 -10.71 2.40
N ARG A 267 35.05 -10.43 3.32
CA ARG A 267 36.46 -10.69 3.11
C ARG A 267 36.65 -12.20 3.11
N PRO A 268 37.31 -12.81 2.11
CA PRO A 268 37.53 -14.25 2.08
C PRO A 268 38.28 -14.68 3.33
N HIS A 269 37.76 -15.66 4.04
CA HIS A 269 38.40 -16.34 5.17
C HIS A 269 39.80 -16.82 4.77
N ARG A 270 40.82 -16.28 5.43
CA ARG A 270 42.19 -16.73 5.35
C ARG A 270 42.27 -18.17 5.88
N GLN A 271 42.41 -19.13 4.99
CA GLN A 271 42.72 -20.50 5.37
C GLN A 271 44.06 -20.55 6.12
N ILE A 272 44.01 -20.90 7.40
CA ILE A 272 45.21 -21.21 8.19
C ILE A 272 45.65 -22.62 7.79
N ALA A 273 46.72 -22.71 6.98
CA ALA A 273 47.37 -23.96 6.69
C ALA A 273 47.97 -24.52 8.00
N ARG A 274 47.46 -25.65 8.45
CA ARG A 274 48.14 -26.48 9.48
C ARG A 274 49.31 -27.18 8.81
N GLN A 275 50.53 -26.76 9.14
CA GLN A 275 51.71 -27.59 8.94
C GLN A 275 51.71 -28.70 10.01
N VAL A 276 51.71 -29.95 9.53
CA VAL A 276 52.00 -31.12 10.34
C VAL A 276 53.50 -31.41 10.14
N ALA A 277 54.25 -31.38 11.23
CA ALA A 277 55.56 -32.00 11.36
C ALA A 277 55.39 -33.27 12.15
#